data_a105958a9f1ee9ccc6e41ace39698dc0
#
_entry.id   a105958a9f1ee9ccc6e41ace39698dc0
#
_cell.length_a   1.000
_cell.length_b   1.000
_cell.length_c   1.000
_cell.angle_alpha   90.00
_cell.angle_beta   90.00
_cell.angle_gamma   90.00
#
_symmetry.space_group_name_H-M   'P 1'
#
loop_
_entity.id
_entity.type
_entity.pdbx_description
1 polymer ?
#
loop_
_entity_poly.entity_id
_entity_poly.type
_entity_poly.pdbx_seq_one_letter_code
_entity_poly.pdbx_strand_id
1 'polypeptide(L)'
;MALTFADFKDVGFISNQLTSSLIDKNGNVLWLCFPRFDSDPSLAYLLDESNGGVFRISPILQFSSLHKYTAPNVLHTNFKTSEGSADINDFLIPGKTIFVRDINSEINLQLNFNPLFSFHSMNFNYSENDGKMMFDSKNGKGRLVLEIIGKSKKTGEFTWEIEKGLTQVILSYYQSAEIYELEGKNVSSSNLSKALDSTIDYWGAYAERIKLSLSGTDLEEFEPLLRSSLFTILGLTYSPTGSIIAAPTASLPEDPGGNRNWDYRYVWVRDSAIMASALCRLGFYMEGRRALEFLFSMIDYSGKPLYNLYKVDGTKIYGERYIDSLNGFMNSKPVRIGNRATNQIQLDIEGEFLYAVAGYFDSTHDKEFIQNHSKAIEYIADWLSDNWQLADSGIWEKPEDHEYAHSKVMIWVALETAGKLISAIGGLDRWKETRNEIKNWVISNCIKDGYFVTFPKSNEVDSTVLSFPIYGFIDVNDSVFIKTLKIVEKTLFVKGFVYRYNFDSIGKSNHAFVLCSMWLASVYSQLKRKNEALQLLKNVKSMVGPNNLIGEDIDVHDKVFTGNFPQGFVHATFINSIIDILSNN
;
A
#
# COMPACT_ATOMS: atom_id res chain seq x y z
N MET A 1 3.59 -27.61 0.80
CA MET A 1 3.75 -26.95 2.12
C MET A 1 2.80 -25.80 2.13
N ALA A 2 2.17 -25.50 3.27
CA ALA A 2 1.30 -24.34 3.41
C ALA A 2 2.09 -23.03 3.24
N LEU A 3 1.43 -21.99 2.72
CA LEU A 3 2.02 -20.65 2.55
C LEU A 3 2.41 -20.05 3.92
N THR A 4 3.57 -19.43 3.96
CA THR A 4 4.09 -18.69 5.11
C THR A 4 4.60 -17.31 4.68
N PHE A 5 4.90 -16.41 5.62
CA PHE A 5 5.51 -15.13 5.29
C PHE A 5 6.91 -15.24 4.66
N ALA A 6 7.61 -16.36 4.83
CA ALA A 6 8.88 -16.59 4.14
C ALA A 6 8.71 -16.67 2.61
N ASP A 7 7.55 -17.11 2.13
CA ASP A 7 7.23 -17.22 0.71
C ASP A 7 7.00 -15.84 0.06
N PHE A 8 6.68 -14.80 0.86
CA PHE A 8 6.46 -13.44 0.36
C PHE A 8 7.71 -12.81 -0.27
N LYS A 9 8.90 -13.31 0.02
CA LYS A 9 10.13 -12.88 -0.68
C LYS A 9 10.05 -13.13 -2.19
N ASP A 10 9.35 -14.18 -2.60
CA ASP A 10 9.23 -14.55 -4.01
C ASP A 10 7.87 -14.15 -4.63
N VAL A 11 7.04 -13.38 -3.91
CA VAL A 11 5.76 -12.90 -4.44
C VAL A 11 6.00 -11.71 -5.37
N GLY A 12 5.26 -11.66 -6.49
CA GLY A 12 5.16 -10.51 -7.36
C GLY A 12 3.83 -9.80 -7.20
N PHE A 13 3.84 -8.48 -7.38
CA PHE A 13 2.68 -7.59 -7.39
C PHE A 13 2.50 -7.01 -8.77
N ILE A 14 1.33 -7.16 -9.38
CA ILE A 14 0.96 -6.53 -10.65
C ILE A 14 -0.31 -5.71 -10.48
N SER A 15 -0.43 -4.63 -11.22
CA SER A 15 -1.58 -3.74 -11.18
C SER A 15 -1.87 -3.13 -12.55
N ASN A 16 -3.09 -2.65 -12.74
CA ASN A 16 -3.50 -1.83 -13.87
C ASN A 16 -4.17 -0.52 -13.44
N GLN A 17 -3.99 -0.14 -12.18
CA GLN A 17 -4.58 1.05 -11.57
C GLN A 17 -6.13 1.03 -11.46
N LEU A 18 -6.76 -0.13 -11.63
CA LEU A 18 -8.15 -0.40 -11.24
C LEU A 18 -8.19 -1.44 -10.13
N THR A 19 -7.34 -2.44 -10.29
CA THR A 19 -7.16 -3.59 -9.40
C THR A 19 -5.72 -4.07 -9.45
N SER A 20 -5.41 -5.06 -8.62
CA SER A 20 -4.09 -5.66 -8.57
C SER A 20 -4.16 -7.16 -8.25
N SER A 21 -3.04 -7.83 -8.48
CA SER A 21 -2.89 -9.24 -8.15
C SER A 21 -1.54 -9.51 -7.49
N LEU A 22 -1.52 -10.48 -6.58
CA LEU A 22 -0.32 -11.09 -6.04
C LEU A 22 -0.16 -12.49 -6.62
N ILE A 23 1.05 -12.83 -7.03
CA ILE A 23 1.36 -14.11 -7.69
C ILE A 23 2.62 -14.69 -7.07
N ASP A 24 2.61 -16.00 -6.77
CA ASP A 24 3.78 -16.71 -6.25
C ASP A 24 4.64 -17.32 -7.38
N LYS A 25 5.85 -17.75 -7.01
CA LYS A 25 6.76 -18.44 -7.92
C LYS A 25 6.29 -19.81 -8.41
N ASN A 26 5.23 -20.36 -7.82
CA ASN A 26 4.64 -21.64 -8.20
C ASN A 26 3.48 -21.48 -9.19
N GLY A 27 3.23 -20.25 -9.66
CA GLY A 27 2.20 -19.92 -10.61
C GLY A 27 0.79 -19.80 -10.02
N ASN A 28 0.65 -19.67 -8.68
CA ASN A 28 -0.64 -19.36 -8.06
C ASN A 28 -0.90 -17.86 -8.07
N VAL A 29 -2.09 -17.46 -8.44
CA VAL A 29 -2.64 -16.15 -8.12
C VAL A 29 -3.13 -16.19 -6.68
N LEU A 30 -2.42 -15.50 -5.80
CA LEU A 30 -2.65 -15.52 -4.35
C LEU A 30 -3.81 -14.61 -3.94
N TRP A 31 -3.95 -13.48 -4.67
CA TRP A 31 -4.93 -12.45 -4.39
C TRP A 31 -5.34 -11.73 -5.66
N LEU A 32 -6.63 -11.50 -5.84
CA LEU A 32 -7.19 -10.69 -6.93
C LEU A 32 -8.58 -10.20 -6.54
N CYS A 33 -8.82 -8.90 -6.61
CA CYS A 33 -10.12 -8.28 -6.43
C CYS A 33 -10.61 -7.74 -7.78
N PHE A 34 -11.79 -8.15 -8.26
CA PHE A 34 -12.45 -7.56 -9.41
C PHE A 34 -13.79 -6.94 -9.01
N PRO A 35 -14.18 -5.81 -9.62
CA PRO A 35 -13.49 -5.00 -10.64
C PRO A 35 -12.49 -3.98 -10.07
N ARG A 36 -12.47 -3.74 -8.74
CA ARG A 36 -11.68 -2.69 -8.08
C ARG A 36 -10.89 -3.27 -6.91
N PHE A 37 -9.89 -2.52 -6.45
CA PHE A 37 -9.09 -2.87 -5.26
C PHE A 37 -9.95 -3.21 -4.04
N ASP A 38 -10.99 -2.41 -3.77
CA ASP A 38 -11.88 -2.50 -2.61
C ASP A 38 -13.11 -3.42 -2.82
N SER A 39 -13.16 -4.14 -3.93
CA SER A 39 -14.19 -5.16 -4.19
C SER A 39 -13.94 -6.43 -3.38
N ASP A 40 -14.98 -7.25 -3.22
CA ASP A 40 -14.80 -8.60 -2.71
C ASP A 40 -13.81 -9.37 -3.61
N PRO A 41 -12.87 -10.15 -3.04
CA PRO A 41 -11.90 -10.85 -3.84
C PRO A 41 -12.53 -11.93 -4.72
N SER A 42 -12.06 -12.00 -5.96
CA SER A 42 -12.33 -13.12 -6.86
C SER A 42 -11.40 -14.30 -6.59
N LEU A 43 -10.25 -14.03 -5.97
CA LEU A 43 -9.28 -15.00 -5.46
C LEU A 43 -8.68 -14.47 -4.16
N ALA A 44 -8.71 -15.29 -3.12
CA ALA A 44 -8.15 -15.04 -1.79
C ALA A 44 -7.37 -16.27 -1.29
N TYR A 45 -6.65 -16.94 -2.19
CA TYR A 45 -5.86 -18.13 -1.91
C TYR A 45 -4.90 -17.92 -0.73
N LEU A 46 -4.35 -16.71 -0.60
CA LEU A 46 -3.48 -16.35 0.52
C LEU A 46 -4.17 -16.42 1.90
N LEU A 47 -5.50 -16.22 1.97
CA LEU A 47 -6.23 -16.32 3.25
C LEU A 47 -6.65 -17.76 3.57
N ASP A 48 -6.86 -18.59 2.54
CA ASP A 48 -7.24 -19.97 2.72
C ASP A 48 -6.94 -20.77 1.44
N GLU A 49 -5.93 -21.62 1.46
CA GLU A 49 -5.52 -22.40 0.29
C GLU A 49 -6.62 -23.38 -0.19
N SER A 50 -7.52 -23.78 0.70
CA SER A 50 -8.59 -24.73 0.38
C SER A 50 -9.88 -24.06 -0.06
N ASN A 51 -10.25 -22.93 0.56
CA ASN A 51 -11.52 -22.26 0.37
C ASN A 51 -11.40 -20.88 -0.30
N GLY A 52 -10.19 -20.35 -0.46
CA GLY A 52 -9.91 -19.03 -1.00
C GLY A 52 -9.94 -18.93 -2.53
N GLY A 53 -10.40 -19.98 -3.22
CA GLY A 53 -10.34 -20.06 -4.68
C GLY A 53 -8.94 -20.39 -5.18
N VAL A 54 -8.84 -20.78 -6.46
CA VAL A 54 -7.57 -21.13 -7.10
C VAL A 54 -7.51 -20.59 -8.53
N PHE A 55 -6.36 -20.05 -8.92
CA PHE A 55 -5.97 -19.80 -10.30
C PHE A 55 -4.47 -20.10 -10.41
N ARG A 56 -4.17 -21.31 -10.77
CA ARG A 56 -2.79 -21.81 -10.86
C ARG A 56 -2.49 -22.35 -12.23
N ILE A 57 -1.31 -21.98 -12.76
CA ILE A 57 -0.73 -22.61 -13.95
C ILE A 57 0.69 -23.04 -13.60
N SER A 58 0.99 -24.33 -13.71
CA SER A 58 2.32 -24.87 -13.39
C SER A 58 2.58 -26.14 -14.16
N PRO A 59 3.85 -26.58 -14.31
CA PRO A 59 4.18 -27.90 -14.84
C PRO A 59 3.52 -29.03 -14.01
N ILE A 60 3.19 -30.11 -14.69
CA ILE A 60 2.71 -31.35 -14.04
C ILE A 60 3.89 -32.09 -13.37
N LEU A 61 5.07 -31.96 -13.97
CA LEU A 61 6.32 -32.54 -13.47
C LEU A 61 6.92 -31.71 -12.33
N GLN A 62 7.85 -32.27 -11.60
CA GLN A 62 8.64 -31.54 -10.62
C GLN A 62 9.44 -30.44 -11.33
N PHE A 63 9.46 -29.25 -10.77
CA PHE A 63 10.06 -28.06 -11.37
C PHE A 63 10.84 -27.21 -10.36
N SER A 64 11.72 -26.39 -10.88
CA SER A 64 12.23 -25.17 -10.25
C SER A 64 11.69 -23.94 -10.99
N SER A 65 11.63 -22.79 -10.33
CA SER A 65 11.12 -21.56 -10.95
C SER A 65 12.01 -20.35 -10.67
N LEU A 66 12.06 -19.44 -11.65
CA LEU A 66 12.57 -18.08 -11.52
C LEU A 66 11.39 -17.13 -11.72
N HIS A 67 11.22 -16.17 -10.80
CA HIS A 67 10.06 -15.30 -10.75
C HIS A 67 10.49 -13.84 -10.53
N LYS A 68 10.37 -12.99 -11.56
CA LYS A 68 10.85 -11.60 -11.54
C LYS A 68 10.12 -10.73 -12.55
N TYR A 69 10.18 -9.42 -12.39
CA TYR A 69 9.69 -8.49 -13.41
C TYR A 69 10.60 -8.44 -14.66
N THR A 70 9.98 -8.43 -15.84
CA THR A 70 10.61 -8.12 -17.12
C THR A 70 10.36 -6.68 -17.55
N ALA A 71 9.23 -6.12 -17.10
CA ALA A 71 8.89 -4.70 -17.19
C ALA A 71 8.06 -4.34 -15.94
N PRO A 72 7.89 -3.06 -15.60
CA PRO A 72 7.03 -2.70 -14.47
C PRO A 72 5.61 -3.27 -14.64
N ASN A 73 5.08 -3.90 -13.59
CA ASN A 73 3.78 -4.58 -13.60
C ASN A 73 3.60 -5.69 -14.65
N VAL A 74 4.69 -6.20 -15.22
CA VAL A 74 4.73 -7.44 -16.03
C VAL A 74 5.65 -8.44 -15.34
N LEU A 75 5.04 -9.47 -14.79
CA LEU A 75 5.72 -10.47 -13.97
C LEU A 75 6.00 -11.71 -14.80
N HIS A 76 7.25 -12.11 -14.86
CA HIS A 76 7.71 -13.26 -15.63
C HIS A 76 8.05 -14.41 -14.71
N THR A 77 7.48 -15.57 -14.97
CA THR A 77 7.81 -16.84 -14.30
C THR A 77 8.37 -17.81 -15.32
N ASN A 78 9.61 -18.25 -15.12
CA ASN A 78 10.23 -19.33 -15.90
C ASN A 78 10.25 -20.62 -15.06
N PHE A 79 9.57 -21.64 -15.53
CA PHE A 79 9.60 -23.00 -14.97
C PHE A 79 10.62 -23.86 -15.71
N LYS A 80 11.39 -24.65 -14.99
CA LYS A 80 12.32 -25.65 -15.53
C LYS A 80 12.02 -27.02 -14.96
N THR A 81 11.89 -28.00 -15.85
CA THR A 81 11.69 -29.42 -15.54
C THR A 81 12.77 -30.28 -16.19
N SER A 82 12.72 -31.59 -15.98
CA SER A 82 13.59 -32.55 -16.69
C SER A 82 13.29 -32.68 -18.18
N GLU A 83 12.11 -32.22 -18.67
CA GLU A 83 11.66 -32.38 -20.07
C GLU A 83 11.65 -31.09 -20.88
N GLY A 84 11.91 -29.95 -20.24
CA GLY A 84 11.90 -28.64 -20.91
C GLY A 84 11.51 -27.53 -19.96
N SER A 85 11.22 -26.37 -20.55
CA SER A 85 10.88 -25.13 -19.82
C SER A 85 9.52 -24.56 -20.24
N ALA A 86 9.00 -23.66 -19.40
CA ALA A 86 7.82 -22.86 -19.70
C ALA A 86 8.01 -21.45 -19.16
N ASP A 87 7.66 -20.46 -19.97
CA ASP A 87 7.66 -19.05 -19.65
C ASP A 87 6.24 -18.53 -19.57
N ILE A 88 5.90 -17.82 -18.49
CA ILE A 88 4.61 -17.17 -18.30
C ILE A 88 4.84 -15.69 -18.00
N ASN A 89 4.21 -14.80 -18.78
CA ASN A 89 4.12 -13.39 -18.46
C ASN A 89 2.71 -13.09 -17.92
N ASP A 90 2.65 -12.68 -16.67
CA ASP A 90 1.42 -12.30 -15.98
C ASP A 90 1.28 -10.79 -15.95
N PHE A 91 0.13 -10.25 -16.39
CA PHE A 91 -0.16 -8.83 -16.38
C PHE A 91 -1.67 -8.53 -16.37
N LEU A 92 -2.01 -7.34 -15.89
CA LEU A 92 -3.35 -6.77 -15.94
C LEU A 92 -3.38 -5.69 -17.03
N ILE A 93 -4.36 -5.75 -17.94
CA ILE A 93 -4.45 -4.77 -19.03
C ILE A 93 -4.85 -3.39 -18.47
N PRO A 94 -4.07 -2.33 -18.69
CA PRO A 94 -4.38 -0.98 -18.21
C PRO A 94 -5.79 -0.53 -18.59
N GLY A 95 -6.54 0.00 -17.60
CA GLY A 95 -7.89 0.50 -17.77
C GLY A 95 -8.98 -0.55 -18.05
N LYS A 96 -8.66 -1.86 -17.95
CA LYS A 96 -9.63 -2.94 -18.16
C LYS A 96 -9.61 -3.94 -17.01
N THR A 97 -10.75 -4.57 -16.75
CA THR A 97 -10.89 -5.65 -15.77
C THR A 97 -10.52 -7.01 -16.40
N ILE A 98 -9.28 -7.08 -16.93
CA ILE A 98 -8.76 -8.24 -17.66
C ILE A 98 -7.37 -8.58 -17.14
N PHE A 99 -7.20 -9.82 -16.70
CA PHE A 99 -5.93 -10.43 -16.32
C PHE A 99 -5.51 -11.43 -17.40
N VAL A 100 -4.27 -11.36 -17.83
CA VAL A 100 -3.69 -12.21 -18.87
C VAL A 100 -2.48 -12.95 -18.36
N ARG A 101 -2.42 -14.24 -18.68
CA ARG A 101 -1.27 -15.12 -18.52
C ARG A 101 -0.82 -15.54 -19.91
N ASP A 102 0.25 -14.92 -20.42
CA ASP A 102 0.81 -15.16 -21.74
C ASP A 102 1.92 -16.20 -21.63
N ILE A 103 1.72 -17.35 -22.29
CA ILE A 103 2.49 -18.58 -22.06
C ILE A 103 3.24 -18.97 -23.34
N ASN A 104 4.54 -19.27 -23.17
CA ASN A 104 5.35 -19.98 -24.16
C ASN A 104 5.95 -21.21 -23.50
N SER A 105 5.55 -22.42 -23.89
CA SER A 105 5.94 -23.63 -23.21
C SER A 105 6.41 -24.75 -24.13
N GLU A 106 7.51 -25.41 -23.74
CA GLU A 106 8.03 -26.63 -24.37
C GLU A 106 7.39 -27.90 -23.80
N ILE A 107 6.65 -27.78 -22.69
CA ILE A 107 6.05 -28.85 -21.92
C ILE A 107 4.55 -28.62 -21.71
N ASN A 108 3.81 -29.66 -21.33
CA ASN A 108 2.42 -29.50 -20.94
C ASN A 108 2.32 -28.91 -19.53
N LEU A 109 1.34 -28.04 -19.34
CA LEU A 109 1.06 -27.37 -18.07
C LEU A 109 -0.35 -27.74 -17.57
N GLN A 110 -0.53 -27.69 -16.24
CA GLN A 110 -1.85 -27.83 -15.63
C GLN A 110 -2.38 -26.44 -15.25
N LEU A 111 -3.61 -26.16 -15.68
CA LEU A 111 -4.39 -25.03 -15.22
C LEU A 111 -5.47 -25.52 -14.25
N ASN A 112 -5.52 -24.92 -13.07
CA ASN A 112 -6.62 -25.06 -12.11
C ASN A 112 -7.27 -23.68 -11.92
N PHE A 113 -8.60 -23.58 -12.09
CA PHE A 113 -9.33 -22.36 -11.90
C PHE A 113 -10.67 -22.59 -11.19
N ASN A 114 -10.83 -22.03 -9.99
CA ASN A 114 -12.07 -22.05 -9.22
C ASN A 114 -12.19 -20.72 -8.47
N PRO A 115 -12.99 -19.74 -8.92
CA PRO A 115 -13.06 -18.41 -8.32
C PRO A 115 -13.93 -18.35 -7.07
N LEU A 116 -13.82 -17.23 -6.36
CA LEU A 116 -14.72 -16.83 -5.27
C LEU A 116 -15.80 -15.88 -5.76
N PHE A 117 -16.95 -15.95 -5.11
CA PHE A 117 -17.96 -14.90 -5.12
C PHE A 117 -18.48 -14.69 -3.71
N SER A 118 -18.42 -13.43 -3.23
CA SER A 118 -18.82 -13.06 -1.85
C SER A 118 -18.14 -13.91 -0.77
N PHE A 119 -16.83 -14.15 -0.93
CA PHE A 119 -15.99 -14.94 -0.01
C PHE A 119 -16.35 -16.43 0.13
N HIS A 120 -17.12 -16.97 -0.78
CA HIS A 120 -17.47 -18.39 -0.81
C HIS A 120 -17.02 -19.03 -2.12
N SER A 121 -16.29 -20.13 -2.02
CA SER A 121 -16.01 -21.02 -3.13
C SER A 121 -17.33 -21.67 -3.61
N MET A 122 -17.44 -21.98 -4.89
CA MET A 122 -18.64 -22.59 -5.51
C MET A 122 -19.95 -21.77 -5.36
N ASN A 123 -19.87 -20.47 -5.05
CA ASN A 123 -21.03 -19.57 -4.98
C ASN A 123 -21.35 -18.95 -6.36
N PHE A 124 -21.30 -19.78 -7.41
CA PHE A 124 -21.55 -19.36 -8.78
C PHE A 124 -22.34 -20.43 -9.56
N ASN A 125 -22.92 -20.02 -10.69
CA ASN A 125 -23.42 -20.90 -11.74
C ASN A 125 -22.36 -21.00 -12.83
N TYR A 126 -22.02 -22.20 -13.25
CA TYR A 126 -21.04 -22.46 -14.30
C TYR A 126 -21.74 -22.77 -15.62
N SER A 127 -21.23 -22.20 -16.72
CA SER A 127 -21.60 -22.56 -18.08
C SER A 127 -20.40 -22.44 -18.99
N GLU A 128 -20.44 -23.16 -20.11
CA GLU A 128 -19.39 -23.14 -21.13
C GLU A 128 -20.03 -22.95 -22.50
N ASN A 129 -19.53 -22.01 -23.28
CA ASN A 129 -19.99 -21.75 -24.65
C ASN A 129 -18.84 -21.18 -25.47
N ASP A 130 -18.67 -21.70 -26.70
CA ASP A 130 -17.65 -21.27 -27.67
C ASP A 130 -16.22 -21.23 -27.09
N GLY A 131 -15.88 -22.21 -26.25
CA GLY A 131 -14.56 -22.29 -25.61
C GLY A 131 -14.33 -21.29 -24.47
N LYS A 132 -15.34 -20.54 -24.05
CA LYS A 132 -15.33 -19.62 -22.93
C LYS A 132 -16.06 -20.23 -21.74
N MET A 133 -15.42 -20.19 -20.60
CA MET A 133 -15.95 -20.69 -19.33
C MET A 133 -16.48 -19.51 -18.51
N MET A 134 -17.76 -19.52 -18.25
CA MET A 134 -18.47 -18.44 -17.57
C MET A 134 -18.84 -18.86 -16.14
N PHE A 135 -18.53 -18.02 -15.19
CA PHE A 135 -18.81 -18.16 -13.78
C PHE A 135 -19.68 -16.99 -13.34
N ASP A 136 -20.96 -17.22 -13.15
CA ASP A 136 -21.93 -16.20 -12.76
C ASP A 136 -22.20 -16.24 -11.29
N SER A 137 -22.01 -15.14 -10.61
CA SER A 137 -22.38 -15.03 -9.19
C SER A 137 -23.85 -15.39 -8.97
N LYS A 138 -24.16 -16.22 -7.96
CA LYS A 138 -25.55 -16.60 -7.63
C LYS A 138 -26.43 -15.44 -7.24
N ASN A 139 -25.86 -14.31 -6.83
CA ASN A 139 -26.61 -13.07 -6.55
C ASN A 139 -26.82 -12.18 -7.78
N GLY A 140 -26.39 -12.61 -8.96
CA GLY A 140 -26.51 -11.87 -10.23
C GLY A 140 -25.56 -10.69 -10.39
N LYS A 141 -24.67 -10.45 -9.42
CA LYS A 141 -23.73 -9.33 -9.44
C LYS A 141 -22.31 -9.80 -9.73
N GLY A 142 -21.99 -9.89 -11.01
CA GLY A 142 -20.66 -10.23 -11.48
C GLY A 142 -20.61 -11.55 -12.25
N ARG A 143 -19.90 -11.50 -13.37
CA ARG A 143 -19.52 -12.62 -14.22
C ARG A 143 -18.01 -12.62 -14.38
N LEU A 144 -17.37 -13.75 -14.15
CA LEU A 144 -16.00 -14.02 -14.55
C LEU A 144 -16.04 -14.90 -15.82
N VAL A 145 -15.20 -14.56 -16.78
CA VAL A 145 -15.05 -15.33 -18.03
C VAL A 145 -13.59 -15.73 -18.15
N LEU A 146 -13.36 -17.04 -18.14
CA LEU A 146 -12.06 -17.62 -18.44
C LEU A 146 -12.03 -18.11 -19.88
N GLU A 147 -11.02 -17.69 -20.64
CA GLU A 147 -10.80 -18.10 -22.03
C GLU A 147 -9.38 -18.64 -22.19
N ILE A 148 -9.22 -19.76 -22.89
CA ILE A 148 -7.93 -20.34 -23.23
C ILE A 148 -7.76 -20.24 -24.74
N ILE A 149 -6.82 -19.43 -25.18
CA ILE A 149 -6.46 -19.28 -26.61
C ILE A 149 -5.20 -20.09 -26.85
N GLY A 150 -5.37 -21.29 -27.34
CA GLY A 150 -4.32 -22.28 -27.54
C GLY A 150 -4.89 -23.70 -27.45
N LYS A 151 -4.02 -24.69 -27.51
CA LYS A 151 -4.46 -26.08 -27.39
C LYS A 151 -4.58 -26.48 -25.92
N SER A 152 -5.76 -26.90 -25.52
CA SER A 152 -6.03 -27.37 -24.17
C SER A 152 -7.05 -28.49 -24.12
N LYS A 153 -7.03 -29.26 -23.06
CA LYS A 153 -7.96 -30.35 -22.81
C LYS A 153 -8.45 -30.30 -21.36
N LYS A 154 -9.78 -30.35 -21.18
CA LYS A 154 -10.37 -30.45 -19.84
C LYS A 154 -10.07 -31.82 -19.25
N THR A 155 -9.46 -31.86 -18.06
CA THR A 155 -9.04 -33.09 -17.35
C THR A 155 -9.79 -33.28 -16.04
N GLY A 156 -10.50 -32.26 -15.53
CA GLY A 156 -11.32 -32.30 -14.32
C GLY A 156 -12.40 -31.23 -14.33
N GLU A 157 -13.15 -31.10 -13.24
CA GLU A 157 -14.27 -30.15 -13.16
C GLU A 157 -13.82 -28.71 -13.43
N PHE A 158 -12.72 -28.27 -12.80
CA PHE A 158 -12.12 -26.95 -12.97
C PHE A 158 -10.62 -27.10 -13.24
N THR A 159 -10.25 -28.07 -14.05
CA THR A 159 -8.85 -28.42 -14.38
C THR A 159 -8.69 -28.68 -15.86
N TRP A 160 -7.68 -28.05 -16.45
CA TRP A 160 -7.33 -28.20 -17.86
C TRP A 160 -5.83 -28.51 -17.97
N GLU A 161 -5.49 -29.32 -18.94
CA GLU A 161 -4.13 -29.49 -19.43
C GLU A 161 -3.94 -28.56 -20.61
N ILE A 162 -2.94 -27.68 -20.54
CA ILE A 162 -2.48 -26.79 -21.61
C ILE A 162 -1.37 -27.53 -22.33
N GLU A 163 -1.54 -27.77 -23.62
CA GLU A 163 -0.49 -28.41 -24.43
C GLU A 163 0.67 -27.42 -24.67
N LYS A 164 1.85 -27.96 -24.90
CA LYS A 164 3.04 -27.18 -25.26
C LYS A 164 2.79 -26.26 -26.46
N GLY A 165 3.42 -25.10 -26.47
CA GLY A 165 3.31 -24.07 -27.50
C GLY A 165 2.94 -22.71 -26.91
N LEU A 166 2.45 -21.83 -27.79
CA LEU A 166 1.98 -20.49 -27.42
C LEU A 166 0.51 -20.57 -26.98
N THR A 167 0.20 -20.08 -25.81
CA THR A 167 -1.15 -20.06 -25.25
C THR A 167 -1.36 -18.77 -24.46
N GLN A 168 -2.57 -18.21 -24.52
CA GLN A 168 -3.01 -17.15 -23.61
C GLN A 168 -4.17 -17.67 -22.76
N VAL A 169 -4.07 -17.47 -21.45
CA VAL A 169 -5.16 -17.69 -20.51
C VAL A 169 -5.63 -16.34 -20.00
N ILE A 170 -6.89 -16.01 -20.25
CA ILE A 170 -7.47 -14.69 -20.05
C ILE A 170 -8.61 -14.80 -19.06
N LEU A 171 -8.56 -14.01 -18.00
CA LEU A 171 -9.64 -13.87 -17.04
C LEU A 171 -10.21 -12.45 -17.12
N SER A 172 -11.48 -12.34 -17.49
CA SER A 172 -12.19 -11.06 -17.62
C SER A 172 -13.36 -10.98 -16.64
N TYR A 173 -13.61 -9.79 -16.10
CA TYR A 173 -14.76 -9.53 -15.25
C TYR A 173 -15.76 -8.60 -15.93
N TYR A 174 -17.05 -8.91 -15.77
CA TYR A 174 -18.21 -8.11 -16.21
C TYR A 174 -19.18 -7.94 -15.05
N GLN A 175 -19.86 -6.79 -14.97
CA GLN A 175 -20.80 -6.50 -13.88
C GLN A 175 -22.03 -7.41 -13.87
N SER A 176 -22.42 -7.92 -15.04
CA SER A 176 -23.51 -8.90 -15.19
C SER A 176 -23.37 -9.70 -16.49
N ALA A 177 -24.22 -10.71 -16.64
CA ALA A 177 -24.33 -11.48 -17.87
C ALA A 177 -24.77 -10.60 -19.07
N GLU A 178 -25.68 -9.66 -18.84
CA GLU A 178 -26.19 -8.75 -19.90
C GLU A 178 -25.07 -7.83 -20.42
N ILE A 179 -24.22 -7.28 -19.51
CA ILE A 179 -23.07 -6.46 -19.92
C ILE A 179 -22.07 -7.28 -20.74
N TYR A 180 -21.84 -8.55 -20.36
CA TYR A 180 -21.00 -9.43 -21.16
C TYR A 180 -21.56 -9.65 -22.57
N GLU A 181 -22.90 -9.85 -22.72
CA GLU A 181 -23.53 -10.03 -24.01
C GLU A 181 -23.36 -8.80 -24.92
N LEU A 182 -23.34 -7.60 -24.35
CA LEU A 182 -23.18 -6.33 -25.07
C LEU A 182 -21.72 -6.03 -25.45
N GLU A 183 -20.81 -6.23 -24.54
CA GLU A 183 -19.42 -5.75 -24.62
C GLU A 183 -18.41 -6.89 -24.80
N GLY A 184 -18.62 -8.00 -24.09
CA GLY A 184 -17.60 -9.05 -23.93
C GLY A 184 -17.46 -9.95 -25.15
N LYS A 185 -18.52 -10.16 -25.97
CA LYS A 185 -18.46 -10.99 -27.18
C LYS A 185 -17.52 -10.40 -28.25
N ASN A 186 -17.29 -9.10 -28.21
CA ASN A 186 -16.49 -8.37 -29.21
C ASN A 186 -15.00 -8.21 -28.80
N VAL A 187 -14.58 -8.73 -27.66
CA VAL A 187 -13.15 -8.78 -27.29
C VAL A 187 -12.52 -9.89 -28.13
N SER A 188 -11.97 -9.51 -29.28
CA SER A 188 -11.36 -10.46 -30.21
C SER A 188 -9.94 -10.82 -29.78
N SER A 189 -9.54 -12.07 -30.03
CA SER A 189 -8.17 -12.57 -29.82
C SER A 189 -7.11 -11.74 -30.55
N SER A 190 -7.45 -11.10 -31.67
CA SER A 190 -6.53 -10.20 -32.41
C SER A 190 -6.17 -8.92 -31.62
N ASN A 191 -7.05 -8.45 -30.72
CA ASN A 191 -6.76 -7.29 -29.86
C ASN A 191 -5.87 -7.67 -28.66
N LEU A 192 -5.81 -8.94 -28.31
CA LEU A 192 -5.03 -9.43 -27.17
C LEU A 192 -3.60 -9.83 -27.52
N SER A 193 -3.32 -10.11 -28.83
CA SER A 193 -1.95 -10.41 -29.30
C SER A 193 -0.95 -9.26 -29.05
N LYS A 194 -1.43 -8.03 -28.93
CA LYS A 194 -0.63 -6.82 -28.63
C LYS A 194 -0.79 -6.33 -27.19
N ALA A 195 -1.54 -7.06 -26.35
CA ALA A 195 -1.86 -6.59 -25.01
C ALA A 195 -0.60 -6.50 -24.11
N LEU A 196 0.34 -7.45 -24.26
CA LEU A 196 1.60 -7.43 -23.53
C LEU A 196 2.42 -6.19 -23.91
N ASP A 197 2.64 -5.95 -25.21
CA ASP A 197 3.41 -4.78 -25.68
C ASP A 197 2.78 -3.48 -25.22
N SER A 198 1.44 -3.36 -25.37
CA SER A 198 0.71 -2.17 -24.91
C SER A 198 0.79 -1.96 -23.39
N THR A 199 0.88 -3.03 -22.60
CA THR A 199 1.05 -2.96 -21.15
C THR A 199 2.49 -2.52 -20.80
N ILE A 200 3.48 -3.06 -21.52
CA ILE A 200 4.89 -2.65 -21.38
C ILE A 200 5.04 -1.17 -21.73
N ASP A 201 4.48 -0.72 -22.84
CA ASP A 201 4.52 0.68 -23.27
C ASP A 201 3.86 1.61 -22.25
N TYR A 202 2.69 1.23 -21.73
CA TYR A 202 1.97 2.00 -20.71
C TYR A 202 2.83 2.23 -19.46
N TRP A 203 3.42 1.19 -18.90
CA TRP A 203 4.26 1.31 -17.71
C TRP A 203 5.66 1.86 -18.03
N GLY A 204 6.16 1.62 -19.24
CA GLY A 204 7.39 2.19 -19.77
C GLY A 204 7.36 3.71 -19.79
N ALA A 205 6.21 4.31 -20.16
CA ALA A 205 6.03 5.76 -20.15
C ALA A 205 6.20 6.38 -18.74
N TYR A 206 5.88 5.66 -17.67
CA TYR A 206 6.22 6.10 -16.30
C TYR A 206 7.72 5.94 -16.03
N ALA A 207 8.34 4.85 -16.48
CA ALA A 207 9.76 4.59 -16.25
C ALA A 207 10.66 5.67 -16.89
N GLU A 208 10.30 6.15 -18.09
CA GLU A 208 11.02 7.21 -18.81
C GLU A 208 10.97 8.57 -18.09
N ARG A 209 9.99 8.79 -17.22
CA ARG A 209 9.83 10.04 -16.45
C ARG A 209 10.69 10.09 -15.19
N ILE A 210 11.32 8.99 -14.80
CA ILE A 210 12.16 8.92 -13.59
C ILE A 210 13.45 9.73 -13.85
N LYS A 211 13.59 10.84 -13.16
CA LYS A 211 14.75 11.73 -13.27
C LYS A 211 15.80 11.47 -12.20
N LEU A 212 15.39 10.97 -11.03
CA LEU A 212 16.30 10.65 -9.94
C LEU A 212 17.12 9.41 -10.31
N SER A 213 18.44 9.53 -10.31
CA SER A 213 19.38 8.42 -10.42
C SER A 213 20.28 8.39 -9.20
N LEU A 214 20.48 7.21 -8.66
CA LEU A 214 21.39 6.98 -7.53
C LEU A 214 22.79 6.57 -7.98
N SER A 215 23.01 6.43 -9.30
CA SER A 215 24.31 6.00 -9.88
C SER A 215 25.44 6.93 -9.46
N GLY A 216 26.56 6.34 -9.04
CA GLY A 216 27.73 7.06 -8.56
C GLY A 216 27.60 7.65 -7.15
N THR A 217 26.53 7.35 -6.44
CA THR A 217 26.34 7.71 -5.02
C THR A 217 26.47 6.50 -4.10
N ASP A 218 26.63 6.73 -2.79
CA ASP A 218 26.61 5.64 -1.78
C ASP A 218 25.23 4.95 -1.67
N LEU A 219 24.25 5.43 -2.41
CA LEU A 219 22.89 4.91 -2.47
C LEU A 219 22.60 4.08 -3.73
N GLU A 220 23.58 3.92 -4.65
CA GLU A 220 23.41 3.22 -5.92
C GLU A 220 22.81 1.80 -5.76
N GLU A 221 23.22 1.09 -4.73
CA GLU A 221 22.69 -0.25 -4.45
C GLU A 221 21.18 -0.30 -4.17
N PHE A 222 20.55 0.84 -3.85
CA PHE A 222 19.11 0.95 -3.55
C PHE A 222 18.25 1.32 -4.77
N GLU A 223 18.87 1.63 -5.92
CA GLU A 223 18.17 2.03 -7.15
C GLU A 223 17.05 1.03 -7.55
N PRO A 224 17.26 -0.31 -7.54
CA PRO A 224 16.20 -1.26 -7.88
C PRO A 224 15.02 -1.19 -6.91
N LEU A 225 15.26 -1.05 -5.61
CA LEU A 225 14.23 -0.95 -4.60
C LEU A 225 13.49 0.39 -4.67
N LEU A 226 14.19 1.50 -4.95
CA LEU A 226 13.60 2.81 -5.19
C LEU A 226 12.61 2.77 -6.36
N ARG A 227 13.02 2.18 -7.49
CA ARG A 227 12.16 2.03 -8.69
C ARG A 227 10.96 1.14 -8.40
N SER A 228 11.16 0.00 -7.75
CA SER A 228 10.06 -0.88 -7.35
C SER A 228 9.10 -0.18 -6.39
N SER A 229 9.61 0.62 -5.46
CA SER A 229 8.79 1.41 -4.53
C SER A 229 7.90 2.43 -5.27
N LEU A 230 8.45 3.14 -6.25
CA LEU A 230 7.67 4.03 -7.10
C LEU A 230 6.56 3.29 -7.86
N PHE A 231 6.89 2.15 -8.51
CA PHE A 231 5.90 1.37 -9.26
C PHE A 231 4.86 0.70 -8.36
N THR A 232 5.20 0.39 -7.12
CA THR A 232 4.25 -0.07 -6.12
C THR A 232 3.24 1.03 -5.81
N ILE A 233 3.68 2.26 -5.52
CA ILE A 233 2.77 3.39 -5.25
C ILE A 233 1.90 3.70 -6.47
N LEU A 234 2.48 3.77 -7.67
CA LEU A 234 1.72 3.96 -8.90
C LEU A 234 0.71 2.83 -9.14
N GLY A 235 1.09 1.58 -8.80
CA GLY A 235 0.23 0.42 -8.89
C GLY A 235 -0.92 0.42 -7.87
N LEU A 236 -0.75 1.05 -6.72
CA LEU A 236 -1.80 1.22 -5.69
C LEU A 236 -2.72 2.42 -5.96
N THR A 237 -2.42 3.23 -6.99
CA THR A 237 -3.25 4.37 -7.39
C THR A 237 -4.44 3.91 -8.21
N TYR A 238 -5.65 4.31 -7.81
CA TYR A 238 -6.88 4.06 -8.56
C TYR A 238 -7.05 5.14 -9.63
N SER A 239 -6.80 4.80 -10.89
CA SER A 239 -6.71 5.77 -11.99
C SER A 239 -7.98 6.60 -12.24
N PRO A 240 -9.23 6.13 -12.00
CA PRO A 240 -10.40 6.96 -12.22
C PRO A 240 -10.49 8.19 -11.32
N THR A 241 -10.03 8.10 -10.05
CA THR A 241 -10.12 9.19 -9.08
C THR A 241 -8.77 9.79 -8.69
N GLY A 242 -7.67 9.06 -8.90
CA GLY A 242 -6.34 9.42 -8.40
C GLY A 242 -6.11 9.00 -6.94
N SER A 243 -7.09 8.42 -6.27
CA SER A 243 -6.95 7.92 -4.89
C SER A 243 -5.90 6.82 -4.79
N ILE A 244 -5.22 6.71 -3.64
CA ILE A 244 -4.18 5.69 -3.42
C ILE A 244 -4.55 4.86 -2.19
N ILE A 245 -4.67 3.54 -2.36
CA ILE A 245 -4.97 2.60 -1.27
C ILE A 245 -3.72 2.30 -0.43
N ALA A 246 -3.91 1.95 0.85
CA ALA A 246 -2.81 1.64 1.76
C ALA A 246 -2.07 0.35 1.38
N ALA A 247 -2.80 -0.71 1.05
CA ALA A 247 -2.26 -1.97 0.54
C ALA A 247 -3.31 -2.73 -0.28
N PRO A 248 -2.91 -3.66 -1.16
CA PRO A 248 -3.87 -4.39 -2.01
C PRO A 248 -4.56 -5.54 -1.28
N THR A 249 -4.11 -5.91 -0.08
CA THR A 249 -4.55 -7.08 0.67
C THR A 249 -5.42 -6.73 1.88
N ALA A 250 -6.11 -7.72 2.38
CA ALA A 250 -6.88 -7.68 3.61
C ALA A 250 -6.55 -8.87 4.49
N SER A 251 -6.60 -8.66 5.79
CA SER A 251 -6.55 -9.71 6.82
C SER A 251 -5.28 -10.55 6.85
N LEU A 252 -4.18 -10.06 6.30
CA LEU A 252 -2.88 -10.62 6.61
C LEU A 252 -2.48 -10.20 8.03
N PRO A 253 -2.05 -11.15 8.88
CA PRO A 253 -1.76 -10.86 10.29
C PRO A 253 -0.43 -10.11 10.45
N GLU A 254 -0.41 -9.10 11.33
CA GLU A 254 0.83 -8.54 11.84
C GLU A 254 1.62 -9.61 12.64
N ASP A 255 0.87 -10.46 13.35
CA ASP A 255 1.41 -11.55 14.19
C ASP A 255 0.70 -12.86 13.83
N PRO A 256 1.37 -13.85 13.21
CA PRO A 256 0.77 -15.12 12.82
C PRO A 256 0.06 -15.82 13.99
N GLY A 257 -1.20 -16.22 13.76
CA GLY A 257 -2.07 -16.78 14.79
C GLY A 257 -2.73 -15.72 15.69
N GLY A 258 -2.38 -14.44 15.53
CA GLY A 258 -2.93 -13.33 16.28
C GLY A 258 -4.22 -12.76 15.66
N ASN A 259 -4.68 -11.64 16.22
CA ASN A 259 -5.93 -10.99 15.85
C ASN A 259 -5.74 -9.59 15.21
N ARG A 260 -4.51 -9.18 14.91
CA ARG A 260 -4.18 -7.93 14.22
C ARG A 260 -4.20 -8.14 12.71
N ASN A 261 -5.40 -8.38 12.17
CA ASN A 261 -5.63 -8.77 10.77
C ASN A 261 -6.56 -7.73 10.14
N TRP A 262 -6.00 -6.68 9.52
CA TRP A 262 -6.75 -5.51 9.08
C TRP A 262 -7.00 -5.51 7.58
N ASP A 263 -8.07 -4.84 7.13
CA ASP A 263 -8.34 -4.62 5.70
C ASP A 263 -7.75 -3.28 5.27
N TYR A 264 -6.73 -3.30 4.40
CA TYR A 264 -5.99 -2.12 3.94
C TYR A 264 -6.30 -1.71 2.49
N ARG A 265 -7.30 -2.29 1.88
CA ARG A 265 -7.68 -2.01 0.48
C ARG A 265 -8.40 -0.67 0.28
N TYR A 266 -8.32 0.21 1.25
CA TYR A 266 -8.97 1.52 1.28
C TYR A 266 -7.95 2.65 1.25
N VAL A 267 -8.46 3.86 1.03
CA VAL A 267 -7.69 5.09 0.98
C VAL A 267 -7.65 5.70 2.39
N TRP A 268 -6.60 5.42 3.16
CA TRP A 268 -6.30 6.19 4.36
C TRP A 268 -5.78 7.56 3.97
N VAL A 269 -6.31 8.62 4.57
CA VAL A 269 -5.89 9.99 4.28
C VAL A 269 -4.40 10.19 4.54
N ARG A 270 -3.90 9.74 5.68
CA ARG A 270 -2.50 9.77 6.07
C ARG A 270 -1.60 9.06 5.05
N ASP A 271 -1.91 7.80 4.76
CA ASP A 271 -1.14 6.96 3.84
C ASP A 271 -1.10 7.56 2.43
N SER A 272 -2.26 7.99 1.94
CA SER A 272 -2.38 8.63 0.63
C SER A 272 -1.60 9.94 0.55
N ALA A 273 -1.59 10.76 1.62
CA ALA A 273 -0.81 11.99 1.71
C ALA A 273 0.71 11.73 1.67
N ILE A 274 1.19 10.75 2.45
CA ILE A 274 2.61 10.36 2.46
C ILE A 274 3.04 9.84 1.08
N MET A 275 2.20 9.02 0.43
CA MET A 275 2.47 8.51 -0.93
C MET A 275 2.45 9.63 -1.98
N ALA A 276 1.48 10.56 -1.90
CA ALA A 276 1.43 11.73 -2.79
C ALA A 276 2.67 12.61 -2.63
N SER A 277 3.14 12.83 -1.39
CA SER A 277 4.39 13.55 -1.11
C SER A 277 5.60 12.86 -1.76
N ALA A 278 5.73 11.54 -1.62
CA ALA A 278 6.81 10.79 -2.25
C ALA A 278 6.79 10.86 -3.78
N LEU A 279 5.60 10.78 -4.40
CA LEU A 279 5.43 10.98 -5.84
C LEU A 279 5.89 12.38 -6.27
N CYS A 280 5.50 13.44 -5.56
CA CYS A 280 5.94 14.80 -5.85
C CYS A 280 7.46 14.95 -5.72
N ARG A 281 8.07 14.39 -4.69
CA ARG A 281 9.52 14.43 -4.48
C ARG A 281 10.31 13.72 -5.57
N LEU A 282 9.71 12.73 -6.24
CA LEU A 282 10.28 12.05 -7.41
C LEU A 282 9.94 12.73 -8.75
N GLY A 283 9.20 13.86 -8.74
CA GLY A 283 8.83 14.59 -9.95
C GLY A 283 7.55 14.09 -10.63
N PHE A 284 6.79 13.19 -9.99
CA PHE A 284 5.48 12.70 -10.46
C PHE A 284 4.37 13.63 -9.97
N TYR A 285 4.48 14.91 -10.36
CA TYR A 285 3.60 15.98 -9.88
C TYR A 285 2.13 15.79 -10.27
N MET A 286 1.83 15.24 -11.44
CA MET A 286 0.47 15.01 -11.88
C MET A 286 -0.23 13.94 -11.05
N GLU A 287 0.46 12.86 -10.77
CA GLU A 287 -0.07 11.76 -9.96
C GLU A 287 -0.24 12.20 -8.50
N GLY A 288 0.76 12.89 -7.94
CA GLY A 288 0.65 13.48 -6.60
C GLY A 288 -0.49 14.49 -6.51
N ARG A 289 -0.62 15.40 -7.49
CA ARG A 289 -1.72 16.38 -7.56
C ARG A 289 -3.09 15.68 -7.57
N ARG A 290 -3.27 14.66 -8.40
CA ARG A 290 -4.55 13.93 -8.46
C ARG A 290 -4.93 13.25 -7.15
N ALA A 291 -3.95 12.71 -6.42
CA ALA A 291 -4.18 12.17 -5.09
C ALA A 291 -4.60 13.26 -4.09
N LEU A 292 -3.95 14.43 -4.14
CA LEU A 292 -4.32 15.57 -3.30
C LEU A 292 -5.70 16.13 -3.68
N GLU A 293 -6.04 16.24 -4.96
CA GLU A 293 -7.38 16.66 -5.44
C GLU A 293 -8.47 15.70 -4.95
N PHE A 294 -8.21 14.38 -4.96
CA PHE A 294 -9.13 13.41 -4.37
C PHE A 294 -9.36 13.71 -2.89
N LEU A 295 -8.31 13.93 -2.08
CA LEU A 295 -8.46 14.24 -0.66
C LEU A 295 -9.20 15.57 -0.44
N PHE A 296 -8.95 16.61 -1.23
CA PHE A 296 -9.71 17.86 -1.17
C PHE A 296 -11.21 17.65 -1.48
N SER A 297 -11.53 16.75 -2.40
CA SER A 297 -12.92 16.43 -2.74
C SER A 297 -13.68 15.70 -1.63
N MET A 298 -12.97 15.16 -0.64
CA MET A 298 -13.56 14.44 0.52
C MET A 298 -13.90 15.34 1.70
N ILE A 299 -13.58 16.64 1.65
CA ILE A 299 -13.75 17.53 2.79
C ILE A 299 -15.23 17.74 3.13
N ASP A 300 -15.56 17.46 4.38
CA ASP A 300 -16.88 17.71 4.98
C ASP A 300 -16.89 19.06 5.68
N TYR A 301 -17.59 20.04 5.11
CA TYR A 301 -17.69 21.40 5.67
C TYR A 301 -18.70 21.51 6.82
N SER A 302 -19.27 20.43 7.31
CA SER A 302 -20.28 20.44 8.38
C SER A 302 -19.73 20.00 9.75
N GLY A 303 -18.47 19.52 9.82
CA GLY A 303 -17.89 19.01 11.06
C GLY A 303 -16.38 18.75 10.94
N LYS A 304 -15.88 17.59 11.43
CA LYS A 304 -14.49 17.22 11.21
C LYS A 304 -14.23 17.12 9.71
N PRO A 305 -13.16 17.78 9.20
CA PRO A 305 -12.93 17.95 7.76
C PRO A 305 -12.84 16.63 7.00
N LEU A 306 -12.15 15.63 7.55
CA LEU A 306 -11.89 14.38 6.87
C LEU A 306 -12.19 13.17 7.78
N TYR A 307 -12.72 12.10 7.19
CA TYR A 307 -12.71 10.77 7.81
C TYR A 307 -11.33 10.14 7.64
N ASN A 308 -10.97 9.18 8.48
CA ASN A 308 -9.66 8.56 8.43
C ASN A 308 -9.42 7.80 7.13
N LEU A 309 -10.47 7.20 6.56
CA LEU A 309 -10.38 6.39 5.36
C LEU A 309 -11.67 6.41 4.51
N TYR A 310 -11.48 6.16 3.20
CA TYR A 310 -12.53 6.13 2.19
C TYR A 310 -12.35 4.93 1.25
N LYS A 311 -13.40 4.55 0.52
CA LYS A 311 -13.26 3.69 -0.65
C LYS A 311 -12.58 4.44 -1.79
N VAL A 312 -12.10 3.71 -2.81
CA VAL A 312 -11.40 4.30 -3.96
C VAL A 312 -12.25 5.31 -4.75
N ASP A 313 -13.58 5.25 -4.65
CA ASP A 313 -14.53 6.19 -5.27
C ASP A 313 -14.97 7.34 -4.34
N GLY A 314 -14.38 7.45 -3.14
CA GLY A 314 -14.70 8.47 -2.16
C GLY A 314 -15.89 8.12 -1.25
N THR A 315 -16.57 7.00 -1.44
CA THR A 315 -17.66 6.62 -0.54
C THR A 315 -17.13 6.22 0.85
N LYS A 316 -17.94 6.50 1.88
CA LYS A 316 -17.62 6.16 3.27
C LYS A 316 -17.65 4.66 3.49
N ILE A 317 -16.84 4.18 4.43
CA ILE A 317 -16.84 2.79 4.89
C ILE A 317 -17.65 2.73 6.19
N TYR A 318 -18.52 1.75 6.29
CA TYR A 318 -19.39 1.56 7.44
C TYR A 318 -18.97 0.33 8.26
N GLY A 319 -17.97 0.53 9.13
CA GLY A 319 -17.50 -0.49 10.05
C GLY A 319 -16.73 -1.65 9.39
N GLU A 320 -16.68 -2.78 10.09
CA GLU A 320 -16.04 -4.01 9.64
C GLU A 320 -16.99 -5.20 9.77
N ARG A 321 -16.77 -6.23 8.97
CA ARG A 321 -17.46 -7.53 9.05
C ARG A 321 -16.46 -8.66 9.10
N TYR A 322 -16.83 -9.78 9.68
CA TYR A 322 -16.03 -10.98 9.79
C TYR A 322 -16.46 -12.02 8.76
N ILE A 323 -15.50 -12.72 8.19
CA ILE A 323 -15.72 -13.77 7.18
C ILE A 323 -15.36 -15.12 7.79
N ASP A 324 -16.37 -15.85 8.23
CA ASP A 324 -16.19 -17.15 8.90
C ASP A 324 -15.89 -18.30 7.93
N SER A 325 -16.19 -18.12 6.63
CA SER A 325 -15.96 -19.11 5.58
C SER A 325 -14.49 -19.31 5.22
N LEU A 326 -13.59 -18.42 5.65
CA LEU A 326 -12.16 -18.52 5.43
C LEU A 326 -11.41 -18.70 6.75
N ASN A 327 -10.34 -19.49 6.72
CA ASN A 327 -9.52 -19.78 7.91
C ASN A 327 -8.56 -18.64 8.31
N GLY A 328 -8.28 -17.72 7.39
CA GLY A 328 -7.25 -16.68 7.56
C GLY A 328 -5.84 -17.23 7.29
N PHE A 329 -4.94 -16.33 6.88
CA PHE A 329 -3.54 -16.67 6.60
C PHE A 329 -2.87 -17.27 7.84
N MET A 330 -2.27 -18.45 7.69
CA MET A 330 -1.68 -19.23 8.80
C MET A 330 -2.66 -19.44 9.98
N ASN A 331 -3.95 -19.64 9.67
CA ASN A 331 -5.05 -19.77 10.64
C ASN A 331 -5.26 -18.54 11.55
N SER A 332 -4.91 -17.36 11.11
CA SER A 332 -5.07 -16.11 11.86
C SER A 332 -6.48 -15.55 11.69
N LYS A 333 -7.27 -15.58 12.75
CA LYS A 333 -8.64 -15.10 12.79
C LYS A 333 -8.77 -13.83 13.67
N PRO A 334 -9.80 -12.99 13.42
CA PRO A 334 -10.81 -13.10 12.37
C PRO A 334 -10.30 -12.66 11.00
N VAL A 335 -10.89 -13.16 9.92
CA VAL A 335 -10.77 -12.57 8.58
C VAL A 335 -11.71 -11.37 8.52
N ARG A 336 -11.15 -10.16 8.40
CA ARG A 336 -11.89 -8.88 8.43
C ARG A 336 -12.00 -8.27 7.04
N ILE A 337 -13.17 -7.69 6.79
CA ILE A 337 -13.45 -6.86 5.62
C ILE A 337 -14.09 -5.57 6.10
N GLY A 338 -13.63 -4.45 5.57
CA GLY A 338 -13.89 -3.15 6.18
C GLY A 338 -12.90 -2.86 7.30
N ASN A 339 -13.00 -1.67 7.90
CA ASN A 339 -12.10 -1.27 8.97
C ASN A 339 -12.80 -0.33 9.95
N ARG A 340 -12.73 -0.65 11.25
CA ARG A 340 -13.34 0.13 12.32
C ARG A 340 -12.68 1.49 12.56
N ALA A 341 -11.47 1.70 12.07
CA ALA A 341 -10.79 2.99 12.18
C ALA A 341 -11.60 4.14 11.54
N THR A 342 -12.56 3.83 10.65
CA THR A 342 -13.50 4.81 10.10
C THR A 342 -14.31 5.56 11.17
N ASN A 343 -14.48 4.98 12.36
CA ASN A 343 -15.26 5.56 13.47
C ASN A 343 -14.38 6.28 14.51
N GLN A 344 -13.06 6.27 14.35
CA GLN A 344 -12.13 6.93 15.26
C GLN A 344 -11.95 8.40 14.90
N ILE A 345 -11.60 9.21 15.91
CA ILE A 345 -11.02 10.53 15.69
C ILE A 345 -9.50 10.35 15.62
N GLN A 346 -8.89 10.80 14.53
CA GLN A 346 -7.43 10.88 14.37
C GLN A 346 -7.13 12.31 13.92
N LEU A 347 -6.31 13.03 14.68
CA LEU A 347 -6.03 14.46 14.48
C LEU A 347 -4.69 14.71 13.77
N ASP A 348 -4.01 13.65 13.37
CA ASP A 348 -2.77 13.72 12.59
C ASP A 348 -3.02 13.80 11.09
N ILE A 349 -4.16 13.29 10.60
CA ILE A 349 -4.41 13.09 9.17
C ILE A 349 -4.47 14.39 8.37
N GLU A 350 -5.06 15.44 8.92
CA GLU A 350 -5.11 16.77 8.31
C GLU A 350 -3.71 17.39 8.23
N GLY A 351 -2.86 17.10 9.23
CA GLY A 351 -1.46 17.53 9.25
C GLY A 351 -0.65 16.90 8.13
N GLU A 352 -0.74 15.59 7.97
CA GLU A 352 -0.09 14.87 6.87
C GLU A 352 -0.58 15.37 5.51
N PHE A 353 -1.89 15.58 5.37
CA PHE A 353 -2.48 16.05 4.12
C PHE A 353 -1.97 17.44 3.74
N LEU A 354 -2.06 18.44 4.63
CA LEU A 354 -1.60 19.79 4.33
C LEU A 354 -0.07 19.82 4.13
N TYR A 355 0.70 19.01 4.85
CA TYR A 355 2.13 18.88 4.63
C TYR A 355 2.45 18.37 3.21
N ALA A 356 1.71 17.37 2.71
CA ALA A 356 1.84 16.90 1.34
C ALA A 356 1.45 17.97 0.30
N VAL A 357 0.41 18.78 0.58
CA VAL A 357 0.02 19.93 -0.25
C VAL A 357 1.15 20.96 -0.32
N ALA A 358 1.81 21.26 0.81
CA ALA A 358 2.96 22.16 0.80
C ALA A 358 4.14 21.59 0.02
N GLY A 359 4.43 20.30 0.16
CA GLY A 359 5.47 19.63 -0.64
C GLY A 359 5.22 19.70 -2.14
N TYR A 360 3.96 19.53 -2.57
CA TYR A 360 3.56 19.77 -3.96
C TYR A 360 3.79 21.22 -4.38
N PHE A 361 3.32 22.20 -3.57
CA PHE A 361 3.50 23.62 -3.86
C PHE A 361 4.97 24.04 -3.91
N ASP A 362 5.79 23.59 -2.99
CA ASP A 362 7.24 23.87 -2.95
C ASP A 362 7.96 23.36 -4.21
N SER A 363 7.50 22.21 -4.75
CA SER A 363 8.07 21.59 -5.94
C SER A 363 7.58 22.22 -7.25
N THR A 364 6.37 22.78 -7.30
CA THR A 364 5.71 23.19 -8.54
C THR A 364 5.47 24.71 -8.62
N HIS A 365 5.40 25.39 -7.48
CA HIS A 365 4.96 26.78 -7.34
C HIS A 365 3.57 27.07 -7.94
N ASP A 366 2.68 26.04 -7.97
CA ASP A 366 1.34 26.09 -8.53
C ASP A 366 0.39 26.91 -7.61
N LYS A 367 0.43 28.23 -7.75
CA LYS A 367 -0.44 29.14 -6.99
C LYS A 367 -1.92 28.96 -7.34
N GLU A 368 -2.24 28.60 -8.57
CA GLU A 368 -3.62 28.38 -9.00
C GLU A 368 -4.24 27.20 -8.24
N PHE A 369 -3.48 26.11 -8.07
CA PHE A 369 -3.91 24.98 -7.26
C PHE A 369 -4.23 25.39 -5.83
N ILE A 370 -3.37 26.19 -5.19
CA ILE A 370 -3.61 26.67 -3.82
C ILE A 370 -4.81 27.62 -3.78
N GLN A 371 -4.97 28.53 -4.76
CA GLN A 371 -6.12 29.44 -4.84
C GLN A 371 -7.45 28.67 -4.95
N ASN A 372 -7.49 27.64 -5.81
CA ASN A 372 -8.69 26.82 -6.01
C ASN A 372 -9.08 26.03 -4.76
N HIS A 373 -8.12 25.70 -3.88
CA HIS A 373 -8.36 24.95 -2.64
C HIS A 373 -8.24 25.80 -1.37
N SER A 374 -8.07 27.12 -1.48
CA SER A 374 -7.84 28.00 -0.33
C SER A 374 -8.94 27.89 0.73
N LYS A 375 -10.21 27.88 0.32
CA LYS A 375 -11.35 27.72 1.23
C LYS A 375 -11.27 26.40 2.03
N ALA A 376 -10.84 25.33 1.40
CA ALA A 376 -10.67 24.02 2.05
C ALA A 376 -9.50 24.02 3.05
N ILE A 377 -8.36 24.62 2.65
CA ILE A 377 -7.18 24.79 3.51
C ILE A 377 -7.54 25.61 4.74
N GLU A 378 -8.24 26.73 4.55
CA GLU A 378 -8.70 27.58 5.64
C GLU A 378 -9.67 26.86 6.56
N TYR A 379 -10.64 26.13 6.00
CA TYR A 379 -11.61 25.37 6.79
C TYR A 379 -10.93 24.30 7.67
N ILE A 380 -9.99 23.53 7.12
CA ILE A 380 -9.21 22.54 7.88
C ILE A 380 -8.48 23.24 9.03
N ALA A 381 -7.76 24.32 8.74
CA ALA A 381 -6.96 25.02 9.74
C ALA A 381 -7.82 25.67 10.83
N ASP A 382 -8.96 26.28 10.47
CA ASP A 382 -9.89 26.84 11.45
C ASP A 382 -10.48 25.75 12.35
N TRP A 383 -10.95 24.63 11.75
CA TRP A 383 -11.50 23.54 12.53
C TRP A 383 -10.46 22.96 13.51
N LEU A 384 -9.23 22.76 13.05
CA LEU A 384 -8.14 22.27 13.93
C LEU A 384 -7.78 23.29 15.01
N SER A 385 -7.78 24.59 14.67
CA SER A 385 -7.53 25.67 15.64
C SER A 385 -8.55 25.70 16.76
N ASP A 386 -9.83 25.45 16.43
CA ASP A 386 -10.92 25.41 17.40
C ASP A 386 -11.00 24.11 18.21
N ASN A 387 -10.42 23.01 17.69
CA ASN A 387 -10.59 21.66 18.24
C ASN A 387 -9.27 20.96 18.64
N TRP A 388 -8.14 21.66 18.65
CA TRP A 388 -6.82 21.05 18.89
C TRP A 388 -6.69 20.35 20.26
N GLN A 389 -7.52 20.70 21.23
CA GLN A 389 -7.51 20.15 22.60
C GLN A 389 -8.23 18.79 22.70
N LEU A 390 -8.92 18.34 21.64
CA LEU A 390 -9.61 17.06 21.68
C LEU A 390 -8.61 15.90 21.87
N ALA A 391 -9.03 14.89 22.64
CA ALA A 391 -8.39 13.59 22.65
C ALA A 391 -8.72 12.83 21.35
N ASP A 392 -7.84 11.94 20.94
CA ASP A 392 -7.98 11.15 19.72
C ASP A 392 -7.35 9.76 19.86
N SER A 393 -7.56 8.88 18.88
CA SER A 393 -6.98 7.52 18.86
C SER A 393 -5.51 7.49 18.40
N GLY A 394 -4.96 8.64 17.96
CA GLY A 394 -3.59 8.79 17.46
C GLY A 394 -3.29 7.98 16.20
N ILE A 395 -2.08 8.13 15.69
CA ILE A 395 -1.61 7.46 14.46
C ILE A 395 -1.64 5.93 14.55
N TRP A 396 -1.50 5.37 15.76
CA TRP A 396 -1.49 3.92 15.98
C TRP A 396 -2.89 3.33 16.15
N GLU A 397 -3.95 4.13 15.93
CA GLU A 397 -5.36 3.68 15.94
C GLU A 397 -5.74 2.96 17.24
N LYS A 398 -5.19 3.45 18.38
CA LYS A 398 -5.40 2.83 19.69
C LYS A 398 -6.88 2.93 20.09
N PRO A 399 -7.39 1.94 20.85
CA PRO A 399 -8.77 1.98 21.32
C PRO A 399 -9.01 3.06 22.38
N GLU A 400 -7.99 3.51 23.08
CA GLU A 400 -8.05 4.56 24.10
C GLU A 400 -7.70 5.91 23.51
N ASP A 401 -8.59 6.90 23.65
CA ASP A 401 -8.35 8.26 23.23
C ASP A 401 -7.52 9.01 24.28
N HIS A 402 -6.45 9.68 23.79
CA HIS A 402 -5.61 10.56 24.59
C HIS A 402 -5.27 11.83 23.82
N GLU A 403 -4.79 12.84 24.56
CA GLU A 403 -4.16 14.01 23.93
C GLU A 403 -2.72 13.65 23.52
N TYR A 404 -2.58 12.84 22.46
CA TYR A 404 -1.27 12.37 21.99
C TYR A 404 -0.37 13.54 21.56
N ALA A 405 0.88 13.52 22.00
CA ALA A 405 1.90 14.50 21.61
C ALA A 405 2.04 14.58 20.09
N HIS A 406 2.06 13.43 19.41
CA HIS A 406 2.13 13.37 17.95
C HIS A 406 0.94 14.08 17.28
N SER A 407 -0.29 13.81 17.70
CA SER A 407 -1.48 14.45 17.13
C SER A 407 -1.42 15.97 17.30
N LYS A 408 -0.98 16.48 18.48
CA LYS A 408 -0.80 17.92 18.69
C LYS A 408 0.31 18.51 17.81
N VAL A 409 1.41 17.78 17.63
CA VAL A 409 2.47 18.18 16.69
C VAL A 409 1.94 18.24 15.26
N MET A 410 1.15 17.25 14.82
CA MET A 410 0.60 17.24 13.46
C MET A 410 -0.46 18.34 13.25
N ILE A 411 -1.24 18.71 14.28
CA ILE A 411 -2.09 19.91 14.21
C ILE A 411 -1.22 21.16 14.06
N TRP A 412 -0.14 21.28 14.83
CA TRP A 412 0.82 22.39 14.66
C TRP A 412 1.37 22.44 13.24
N VAL A 413 1.76 21.31 12.66
CA VAL A 413 2.21 21.17 11.26
C VAL A 413 1.14 21.65 10.28
N ALA A 414 -0.12 21.24 10.48
CA ALA A 414 -1.24 21.66 9.65
C ALA A 414 -1.39 23.19 9.62
N LEU A 415 -1.38 23.82 10.82
CA LEU A 415 -1.55 25.26 10.95
C LEU A 415 -0.35 26.06 10.41
N GLU A 416 0.88 25.57 10.60
CA GLU A 416 2.09 26.16 10.02
C GLU A 416 2.04 26.10 8.50
N THR A 417 1.66 24.96 7.97
CA THR A 417 1.54 24.72 6.54
C THR A 417 0.42 25.56 5.91
N ALA A 418 -0.76 25.60 6.54
CA ALA A 418 -1.86 26.44 6.07
C ALA A 418 -1.46 27.93 6.04
N GLY A 419 -0.82 28.43 7.10
CA GLY A 419 -0.31 29.81 7.16
C GLY A 419 0.64 30.12 6.01
N LYS A 420 1.59 29.22 5.71
CA LYS A 420 2.53 29.33 4.58
C LYS A 420 1.80 29.37 3.24
N LEU A 421 0.89 28.42 2.98
CA LEU A 421 0.17 28.29 1.71
C LEU A 421 -0.75 29.50 1.44
N ILE A 422 -1.53 29.92 2.45
CA ILE A 422 -2.44 31.06 2.33
C ILE A 422 -1.65 32.37 2.14
N SER A 423 -0.53 32.54 2.85
CA SER A 423 0.34 33.71 2.65
C SER A 423 0.96 33.76 1.24
N ALA A 424 1.30 32.62 0.65
CA ALA A 424 1.88 32.55 -0.70
C ALA A 424 0.93 33.04 -1.81
N ILE A 425 -0.38 33.04 -1.56
CA ILE A 425 -1.41 33.57 -2.47
C ILE A 425 -1.94 34.96 -2.04
N GLY A 426 -1.31 35.58 -1.03
CA GLY A 426 -1.64 36.93 -0.56
C GLY A 426 -2.71 36.98 0.54
N GLY A 427 -3.11 35.87 1.12
CA GLY A 427 -4.00 35.79 2.28
C GLY A 427 -3.27 36.03 3.61
N LEU A 428 -4.02 36.06 4.70
CA LEU A 428 -3.50 36.29 6.05
C LEU A 428 -3.32 34.99 6.84
N ASP A 429 -2.14 34.78 7.39
CA ASP A 429 -1.89 33.74 8.39
C ASP A 429 -2.49 34.14 9.74
N ARG A 430 -3.67 33.60 10.06
CA ARG A 430 -4.41 33.89 11.29
C ARG A 430 -4.22 32.86 12.41
N TRP A 431 -3.45 31.79 12.17
CA TRP A 431 -3.28 30.66 13.11
C TRP A 431 -2.00 30.71 13.94
N LYS A 432 -1.21 31.79 13.84
CA LYS A 432 0.09 31.92 14.51
C LYS A 432 -0.01 31.80 16.03
N GLU A 433 -1.02 32.37 16.64
CA GLU A 433 -1.22 32.34 18.10
C GLU A 433 -1.53 30.91 18.55
N THR A 434 -2.48 30.23 17.89
CA THR A 434 -2.83 28.85 18.19
C THR A 434 -1.64 27.90 18.02
N ARG A 435 -0.80 28.08 16.98
CA ARG A 435 0.45 27.31 16.84
C ARG A 435 1.37 27.46 18.04
N ASN A 436 1.51 28.69 18.54
CA ASN A 436 2.34 28.96 19.73
C ASN A 436 1.74 28.29 20.98
N GLU A 437 0.43 28.34 21.13
CA GLU A 437 -0.28 27.68 22.24
C GLU A 437 -0.05 26.18 22.20
N ILE A 438 -0.25 25.54 21.04
CA ILE A 438 -0.05 24.09 20.85
C ILE A 438 1.40 23.72 21.16
N LYS A 439 2.37 24.46 20.62
CA LYS A 439 3.80 24.19 20.85
C LYS A 439 4.16 24.30 22.34
N ASN A 440 3.69 25.36 23.01
CA ASN A 440 3.90 25.54 24.44
C ASN A 440 3.22 24.42 25.25
N TRP A 441 2.01 24.01 24.84
CA TRP A 441 1.30 22.94 25.51
C TRP A 441 2.07 21.60 25.42
N VAL A 442 2.57 21.22 24.23
CA VAL A 442 3.36 20.00 24.03
C VAL A 442 4.63 20.04 24.88
N ILE A 443 5.36 21.17 24.87
CA ILE A 443 6.59 21.33 25.66
C ILE A 443 6.30 21.24 27.16
N SER A 444 5.19 21.82 27.63
CA SER A 444 4.87 21.86 29.07
C SER A 444 4.27 20.55 29.58
N ASN A 445 3.55 19.78 28.76
CA ASN A 445 2.76 18.64 29.19
C ASN A 445 3.30 17.28 28.71
N CYS A 446 4.05 17.25 27.62
CA CYS A 446 4.55 16.02 27.01
C CYS A 446 6.08 15.87 27.12
N ILE A 447 6.74 16.64 27.98
CA ILE A 447 8.15 16.45 28.34
C ILE A 447 8.21 16.02 29.81
N LYS A 448 8.85 14.88 30.05
CA LYS A 448 9.13 14.34 31.38
C LYS A 448 10.61 14.01 31.49
N ASP A 449 11.23 14.41 32.60
CA ASP A 449 12.66 14.18 32.83
C ASP A 449 13.56 14.63 31.66
N GLY A 450 13.12 15.64 30.90
CA GLY A 450 13.84 16.21 29.77
C GLY A 450 13.79 15.36 28.48
N TYR A 451 12.77 14.52 28.28
CA TYR A 451 12.48 13.78 27.05
C TYR A 451 10.99 13.77 26.75
N PHE A 452 10.60 13.63 25.47
CA PHE A 452 9.21 13.55 25.06
C PHE A 452 8.57 12.22 25.50
N VAL A 453 7.31 12.30 25.93
CA VAL A 453 6.42 11.17 26.23
C VAL A 453 5.20 11.19 25.30
N THR A 454 4.53 10.04 25.16
CA THR A 454 3.41 9.85 24.20
C THR A 454 2.21 10.77 24.43
N PHE A 455 1.86 11.02 25.72
CA PHE A 455 0.76 11.92 26.12
C PHE A 455 1.00 12.41 27.57
N PRO A 456 0.32 13.44 28.05
CA PRO A 456 0.48 13.95 29.42
C PRO A 456 0.36 12.84 30.47
N LYS A 457 1.26 12.87 31.46
CA LYS A 457 1.36 11.88 32.54
C LYS A 457 1.79 10.47 32.13
N SER A 458 2.02 10.21 30.85
CA SER A 458 2.67 8.97 30.39
C SER A 458 4.13 8.91 30.83
N ASN A 459 4.67 7.70 30.94
CA ASN A 459 6.11 7.44 31.08
C ASN A 459 6.68 6.80 29.80
N GLU A 460 5.85 6.56 28.81
CA GLU A 460 6.21 5.83 27.60
C GLU A 460 6.68 6.78 26.50
N VAL A 461 7.64 6.30 25.75
CA VAL A 461 8.08 6.88 24.48
C VAL A 461 7.68 5.93 23.39
N ASP A 462 7.07 6.43 22.32
CA ASP A 462 6.86 5.69 21.10
C ASP A 462 7.68 6.29 19.95
N SER A 463 7.69 5.61 18.81
CA SER A 463 8.51 6.01 17.66
C SER A 463 8.01 7.26 16.92
N THR A 464 6.80 7.77 17.23
CA THR A 464 6.26 8.98 16.59
C THR A 464 7.12 10.21 16.85
N VAL A 465 7.84 10.25 17.98
CA VAL A 465 8.76 11.35 18.31
C VAL A 465 9.87 11.54 17.27
N LEU A 466 10.20 10.50 16.49
CA LEU A 466 11.16 10.57 15.39
C LEU A 466 10.68 11.48 14.25
N SER A 467 9.37 11.65 14.08
CA SER A 467 8.78 12.51 13.06
C SER A 467 8.87 14.01 13.41
N PHE A 468 9.01 14.38 14.68
CA PHE A 468 8.98 15.79 15.12
C PHE A 468 10.01 16.70 14.44
N PRO A 469 11.31 16.32 14.33
CA PRO A 469 12.26 17.13 13.56
C PRO A 469 12.06 17.00 12.04
N ILE A 470 11.49 15.89 11.55
CA ILE A 470 11.20 15.71 10.10
C ILE A 470 10.17 16.76 9.65
N TYR A 471 9.15 17.01 10.48
CA TYR A 471 8.12 18.03 10.22
C TYR A 471 8.50 19.44 10.71
N GLY A 472 9.72 19.64 11.24
CA GLY A 472 10.21 20.95 11.66
C GLY A 472 9.63 21.49 12.99
N PHE A 473 8.96 20.64 13.77
CA PHE A 473 8.42 21.02 15.07
C PHE A 473 9.52 21.38 16.08
N ILE A 474 10.62 20.63 16.04
CA ILE A 474 11.79 20.83 16.91
C ILE A 474 13.07 20.67 16.09
N ASP A 475 14.15 21.36 16.50
CA ASP A 475 15.47 21.16 15.90
C ASP A 475 16.01 19.77 16.28
N VAL A 476 16.60 19.09 15.29
CA VAL A 476 17.16 17.75 15.50
C VAL A 476 18.28 17.70 16.53
N ASN A 477 18.98 18.84 16.77
CA ASN A 477 20.03 19.00 17.77
C ASN A 477 19.51 19.50 19.14
N ASP A 478 18.20 19.73 19.27
CA ASP A 478 17.62 20.13 20.55
C ASP A 478 17.91 19.08 21.64
N SER A 479 18.27 19.54 22.82
CA SER A 479 18.69 18.67 23.93
C SER A 479 17.61 17.70 24.40
N VAL A 480 16.31 18.13 24.33
CA VAL A 480 15.16 17.28 24.66
C VAL A 480 15.01 16.20 23.61
N PHE A 481 15.12 16.57 22.31
CA PHE A 481 15.03 15.60 21.23
C PHE A 481 16.19 14.60 21.27
N ILE A 482 17.42 15.05 21.45
CA ILE A 482 18.59 14.16 21.55
C ILE A 482 18.45 13.17 22.73
N LYS A 483 17.90 13.62 23.86
CA LYS A 483 17.65 12.72 24.99
C LYS A 483 16.54 11.71 24.66
N THR A 484 15.47 12.14 23.98
CA THR A 484 14.39 11.28 23.53
C THR A 484 14.90 10.25 22.53
N LEU A 485 15.70 10.65 21.54
CA LEU A 485 16.31 9.75 20.57
C LEU A 485 17.11 8.62 21.25
N LYS A 486 17.92 8.94 22.28
CA LYS A 486 18.66 7.93 23.05
C LYS A 486 17.75 6.93 23.75
N ILE A 487 16.55 7.35 24.18
CA ILE A 487 15.57 6.43 24.77
C ILE A 487 14.98 5.53 23.69
N VAL A 488 14.58 6.07 22.52
CA VAL A 488 14.11 5.29 21.37
C VAL A 488 15.18 4.26 20.96
N GLU A 489 16.42 4.69 20.78
CA GLU A 489 17.54 3.81 20.43
C GLU A 489 17.75 2.68 21.47
N LYS A 490 17.52 2.96 22.74
CA LYS A 490 17.67 1.98 23.84
C LYS A 490 16.50 1.02 23.97
N THR A 491 15.25 1.49 23.73
CA THR A 491 14.03 0.77 24.11
C THR A 491 13.23 0.22 22.93
N LEU A 492 13.30 0.88 21.77
CA LEU A 492 12.50 0.52 20.57
C LEU A 492 13.36 0.03 19.41
N PHE A 493 14.67 0.27 19.42
CA PHE A 493 15.57 -0.19 18.36
C PHE A 493 16.11 -1.60 18.67
N VAL A 494 15.59 -2.61 17.97
CA VAL A 494 15.88 -4.02 18.23
C VAL A 494 16.38 -4.68 16.95
N LYS A 495 17.54 -5.33 16.99
CA LYS A 495 18.15 -6.09 15.87
C LYS A 495 18.18 -5.31 14.53
N GLY A 496 18.35 -3.99 14.60
CA GLY A 496 18.48 -3.15 13.41
C GLY A 496 17.19 -2.55 12.87
N PHE A 497 16.07 -2.67 13.60
CA PHE A 497 14.75 -2.13 13.24
C PHE A 497 14.07 -1.46 14.41
N VAL A 498 13.12 -0.57 14.14
CA VAL A 498 12.42 0.23 15.16
C VAL A 498 10.99 -0.29 15.34
N TYR A 499 10.61 -0.52 16.59
CA TYR A 499 9.25 -0.86 17.00
C TYR A 499 8.39 0.40 17.15
N ARG A 500 7.07 0.29 16.92
CA ARG A 500 6.11 1.38 17.14
C ARG A 500 6.12 1.85 18.59
N TYR A 501 5.96 0.91 19.50
CA TYR A 501 5.88 1.08 20.96
C TYR A 501 6.14 -0.26 21.65
N ASN A 502 6.28 -0.26 22.97
CA ASN A 502 6.49 -1.50 23.73
C ASN A 502 5.18 -2.28 23.96
N PHE A 503 4.08 -1.58 24.31
CA PHE A 503 2.79 -2.17 24.67
C PHE A 503 1.63 -1.32 24.18
N ASP A 504 0.50 -1.98 23.93
CA ASP A 504 -0.83 -1.38 23.81
C ASP A 504 -1.86 -2.26 24.53
N SER A 505 -3.18 -1.92 24.43
CA SER A 505 -4.26 -2.69 25.05
C SER A 505 -4.47 -4.09 24.46
N ILE A 506 -3.90 -4.37 23.27
CA ILE A 506 -3.92 -5.69 22.63
C ILE A 506 -2.73 -6.54 23.12
N GLY A 507 -1.67 -5.90 23.67
CA GLY A 507 -0.50 -6.56 24.20
C GLY A 507 0.82 -5.97 23.72
N LYS A 508 1.90 -6.74 23.86
CA LYS A 508 3.23 -6.34 23.39
C LYS A 508 3.25 -6.30 21.87
N SER A 509 3.89 -5.26 21.30
CA SER A 509 4.24 -5.28 19.87
C SER A 509 5.35 -6.31 19.65
N ASN A 510 5.07 -7.34 18.85
CA ASN A 510 6.04 -8.41 18.60
C ASN A 510 6.93 -8.14 17.39
N HIS A 511 6.55 -7.16 16.53
CA HIS A 511 7.21 -6.87 15.27
C HIS A 511 7.65 -5.41 15.17
N ALA A 512 8.76 -5.19 14.50
CA ALA A 512 9.23 -3.86 14.15
C ALA A 512 8.42 -3.31 12.98
N PHE A 513 8.32 -1.99 12.90
CA PHE A 513 7.55 -1.31 11.87
C PHE A 513 8.47 -0.58 10.89
N VAL A 514 8.32 -0.86 9.59
CA VAL A 514 9.25 -0.33 8.58
C VAL A 514 9.25 1.20 8.57
N LEU A 515 8.07 1.84 8.64
CA LEU A 515 7.91 3.28 8.72
C LEU A 515 8.80 3.90 9.81
N CYS A 516 8.78 3.33 11.01
CA CYS A 516 9.55 3.84 12.17
C CYS A 516 11.06 3.76 11.91
N SER A 517 11.51 2.68 11.25
CA SER A 517 12.91 2.51 10.86
C SER A 517 13.33 3.54 9.81
N MET A 518 12.42 3.91 8.89
CA MET A 518 12.69 4.95 7.88
C MET A 518 12.70 6.35 8.49
N TRP A 519 11.83 6.65 9.46
CA TRP A 519 11.91 7.90 10.22
C TRP A 519 13.25 8.01 10.95
N LEU A 520 13.73 6.94 11.57
CA LEU A 520 15.04 6.96 12.23
C LEU A 520 16.19 7.19 11.22
N ALA A 521 16.09 6.63 10.00
CA ALA A 521 17.08 6.88 8.95
C ALA A 521 17.10 8.36 8.53
N SER A 522 15.92 9.00 8.37
CA SER A 522 15.81 10.44 8.10
C SER A 522 16.39 11.29 9.25
N VAL A 523 16.11 10.93 10.50
CA VAL A 523 16.70 11.61 11.70
C VAL A 523 18.23 11.47 11.72
N TYR A 524 18.75 10.28 11.48
CA TYR A 524 20.21 10.08 11.41
C TYR A 524 20.84 10.90 10.28
N SER A 525 20.16 11.01 9.13
CA SER A 525 20.61 11.87 8.04
C SER A 525 20.69 13.35 8.45
N GLN A 526 19.66 13.90 9.13
CA GLN A 526 19.66 15.26 9.64
C GLN A 526 20.80 15.49 10.66
N LEU A 527 21.08 14.49 11.51
CA LEU A 527 22.20 14.52 12.48
C LEU A 527 23.58 14.29 11.85
N LYS A 528 23.69 14.17 10.52
CA LYS A 528 24.93 13.82 9.80
C LYS A 528 25.51 12.44 10.18
N ARG A 529 24.69 11.55 10.75
CA ARG A 529 25.03 10.15 11.07
C ARG A 529 24.79 9.25 9.85
N LYS A 530 25.41 9.58 8.71
CA LYS A 530 25.17 8.96 7.39
C LYS A 530 25.31 7.44 7.40
N ASN A 531 26.36 6.91 8.01
CA ASN A 531 26.60 5.45 8.03
C ASN A 531 25.49 4.69 8.73
N GLU A 532 24.91 5.26 9.78
CA GLU A 532 23.82 4.65 10.55
C GLU A 532 22.51 4.74 9.76
N ALA A 533 22.26 5.85 9.04
CA ALA A 533 21.13 5.98 8.13
C ALA A 533 21.22 4.93 6.99
N LEU A 534 22.38 4.79 6.34
CA LEU A 534 22.61 3.78 5.31
C LEU A 534 22.44 2.35 5.84
N GLN A 535 22.86 2.09 7.10
CA GLN A 535 22.68 0.76 7.69
C GLN A 535 21.21 0.39 7.86
N LEU A 536 20.33 1.34 8.23
CA LEU A 536 18.88 1.09 8.29
C LEU A 536 18.29 0.74 6.92
N LEU A 537 18.69 1.47 5.87
CA LEU A 537 18.28 1.14 4.50
C LEU A 537 18.76 -0.25 4.09
N LYS A 538 20.01 -0.63 4.41
CA LYS A 538 20.56 -1.96 4.16
C LYS A 538 19.79 -3.05 4.89
N ASN A 539 19.39 -2.78 6.13
CA ASN A 539 18.60 -3.74 6.91
C ASN A 539 17.27 -4.02 6.22
N VAL A 540 16.52 -2.98 5.80
CA VAL A 540 15.27 -3.16 5.04
C VAL A 540 15.54 -3.87 3.71
N LYS A 541 16.57 -3.46 2.96
CA LYS A 541 16.94 -4.11 1.69
C LYS A 541 17.26 -5.60 1.86
N SER A 542 17.84 -6.00 2.98
CA SER A 542 18.17 -7.41 3.25
C SER A 542 16.93 -8.30 3.44
N MET A 543 15.76 -7.69 3.68
CA MET A 543 14.49 -8.37 3.90
C MET A 543 13.74 -8.63 2.59
N VAL A 544 13.95 -7.78 1.57
CA VAL A 544 13.22 -7.88 0.30
C VAL A 544 13.73 -9.04 -0.56
N GLY A 545 12.84 -9.62 -1.34
CA GLY A 545 13.17 -10.62 -2.34
C GLY A 545 13.52 -10.00 -3.71
N PRO A 546 13.61 -10.82 -4.77
CA PRO A 546 14.03 -10.37 -6.11
C PRO A 546 13.07 -9.33 -6.72
N ASN A 547 11.82 -9.28 -6.28
CA ASN A 547 10.81 -8.35 -6.77
C ASN A 547 10.81 -7.00 -6.02
N ASN A 548 11.68 -6.81 -5.03
CA ASN A 548 11.88 -5.56 -4.28
C ASN A 548 10.56 -4.99 -3.68
N LEU A 549 9.73 -5.84 -3.08
CA LEU A 549 8.50 -5.43 -2.40
C LEU A 549 8.72 -5.36 -0.88
N ILE A 550 8.12 -4.36 -0.24
CA ILE A 550 8.23 -4.13 1.20
C ILE A 550 6.87 -4.35 1.85
N GLY A 551 6.85 -5.12 2.94
CA GLY A 551 5.68 -5.32 3.79
C GLY A 551 5.62 -4.29 4.93
N GLU A 552 4.56 -4.36 5.71
CA GLU A 552 4.25 -3.42 6.79
C GLU A 552 5.19 -3.58 7.98
N ASP A 553 5.16 -4.75 8.57
CA ASP A 553 5.92 -5.11 9.78
C ASP A 553 7.06 -6.09 9.46
N ILE A 554 7.99 -6.21 10.39
CA ILE A 554 9.13 -7.11 10.31
C ILE A 554 9.18 -7.98 11.56
N ASP A 555 9.07 -9.29 11.38
CA ASP A 555 9.57 -10.23 12.37
C ASP A 555 11.10 -10.21 12.34
N VAL A 556 11.70 -9.59 13.37
CA VAL A 556 13.16 -9.44 13.47
C VAL A 556 13.87 -10.76 13.85
N HIS A 557 13.14 -11.80 14.26
CA HIS A 557 13.66 -13.12 14.58
C HIS A 557 13.72 -14.00 13.35
N ASP A 558 12.60 -14.13 12.64
CA ASP A 558 12.47 -14.95 11.43
C ASP A 558 12.94 -14.22 10.18
N LYS A 559 13.16 -12.90 10.26
CA LYS A 559 13.60 -12.03 9.16
C LYS A 559 12.65 -12.12 7.97
N VAL A 560 11.38 -11.93 8.22
CA VAL A 560 10.30 -11.89 7.23
C VAL A 560 9.44 -10.65 7.43
N PHE A 561 8.80 -10.20 6.35
CA PHE A 561 7.74 -9.20 6.45
C PHE A 561 6.45 -9.88 6.92
N THR A 562 5.67 -9.17 7.74
CA THR A 562 4.34 -9.57 8.19
C THR A 562 3.34 -8.44 7.97
N GLY A 563 2.04 -8.68 8.20
CA GLY A 563 0.99 -7.71 7.88
C GLY A 563 0.64 -7.64 6.39
N ASN A 564 -0.10 -6.61 6.00
CA ASN A 564 -0.55 -6.45 4.62
C ASN A 564 0.61 -6.14 3.65
N PHE A 565 0.52 -6.67 2.42
CA PHE A 565 1.65 -6.73 1.49
C PHE A 565 1.24 -6.53 0.01
N PRO A 566 2.03 -5.77 -0.79
CA PRO A 566 3.00 -4.77 -0.33
C PRO A 566 2.27 -3.58 0.30
N GLN A 567 2.94 -2.84 1.19
CA GLN A 567 2.29 -1.73 1.88
C GLN A 567 2.81 -0.38 1.37
N GLY A 568 1.87 0.49 0.94
CA GLY A 568 2.19 1.69 0.14
C GLY A 568 3.01 2.73 0.87
N PHE A 569 2.61 3.14 2.09
CA PHE A 569 3.32 4.23 2.77
C PHE A 569 4.71 3.83 3.28
N VAL A 570 4.99 2.53 3.49
CA VAL A 570 6.38 2.11 3.79
C VAL A 570 7.29 2.24 2.57
N HIS A 571 6.78 1.95 1.37
CA HIS A 571 7.48 2.24 0.12
C HIS A 571 7.72 3.75 -0.05
N ALA A 572 6.71 4.58 0.28
CA ALA A 572 6.82 6.03 0.22
C ALA A 572 7.85 6.58 1.23
N THR A 573 7.87 6.07 2.44
CA THR A 573 8.86 6.51 3.45
C THR A 573 10.26 6.03 3.13
N PHE A 574 10.42 4.86 2.49
CA PHE A 574 11.71 4.43 1.95
C PHE A 574 12.23 5.43 0.89
N ILE A 575 11.36 5.85 -0.06
CA ILE A 575 11.70 6.89 -1.05
C ILE A 575 12.10 8.19 -0.34
N ASN A 576 11.30 8.64 0.63
CA ASN A 576 11.56 9.87 1.38
C ASN A 576 12.90 9.83 2.10
N SER A 577 13.25 8.72 2.75
CA SER A 577 14.53 8.55 3.45
C SER A 577 15.72 8.58 2.48
N ILE A 578 15.60 7.98 1.29
CA ILE A 578 16.63 8.08 0.23
C ILE A 578 16.86 9.54 -0.14
N ILE A 579 15.78 10.30 -0.41
CA ILE A 579 15.88 11.70 -0.81
C ILE A 579 16.43 12.56 0.34
N ASP A 580 16.04 12.31 1.59
CA ASP A 580 16.56 13.01 2.77
C ASP A 580 18.08 12.79 2.93
N ILE A 581 18.55 11.56 2.73
CA ILE A 581 19.98 11.25 2.80
C ILE A 581 20.73 11.93 1.65
N LEU A 582 20.19 11.96 0.44
CA LEU A 582 20.80 12.69 -0.70
C LEU A 582 20.89 14.19 -0.44
N SER A 583 19.84 14.80 0.12
CA SER A 583 19.76 16.24 0.34
C SER A 583 20.64 16.73 1.49
N ASN A 584 20.97 15.84 2.44
CA ASN A 584 21.78 16.15 3.61
C ASN A 584 23.28 15.79 3.44
N ASN A 585 23.67 15.24 2.30
CA ASN A 585 25.07 14.96 1.94
C ASN A 585 25.64 16.11 1.14
#